data_fa907ed183cc0468768058f3aedb7d88
#
_entry.id   fa907ed183cc0468768058f3aedb7d88
#
_cell.length_a   1.000
_cell.length_b   1.000
_cell.length_c   1.000
_cell.angle_alpha   90.00
_cell.angle_beta   90.00
_cell.angle_gamma   90.00
#
_symmetry.space_group_name_H-M   'P 1'
#
loop_
_entity.id
_entity.type
_entity.pdbx_description
1 polymer ?
#
loop_
_entity_poly.entity_id
_entity_poly.type
_entity_poly.pdbx_seq_one_letter_code
_entity_poly.pdbx_strand_id
1 'polypeptide(L)'
;MPSPHLNRRIVLSLIGSGVAAPWLSPRDACAQETWPVRQVRYVNGFPAGGATDTLSRLLCQKMSEISGQSFVVENRGGAGGALGADAVAKSAPDGYTVGLGGIASNVLAIGSFAKLPYDPVADFTFIGGMWQLPNILVARKDLFSSDLKELLAAIKKEPRKYTYASAGFGTTLHLSGEMMNSMAGVEVTHIPYKGAGPALTDLLGGRVDFLFDNLPGSLPSVRAGQVKPIAVTAKARIAELPDVPAMAEVLPGYEMTSWTAMIGPANLKPELVVQINALTNKALADPGLKTRYADLGATPWPTTPAEVKAFRDVEEARLLPILKAAGVKPE
;
A
#
# COMPACT_ATOMS: atom_id res chain seq x y z
N MET A 1 0.50 -102.91 -22.84
CA MET A 1 1.18 -102.94 -24.16
C MET A 1 1.56 -101.56 -24.52
N PRO A 2 2.69 -101.34 -25.23
CA PRO A 2 3.80 -100.67 -24.56
C PRO A 2 3.92 -99.26 -24.98
N SER A 3 4.61 -98.44 -24.13
CA SER A 3 5.12 -97.11 -24.34
C SER A 3 6.23 -97.09 -25.37
N PRO A 4 6.45 -95.99 -26.07
CA PRO A 4 7.77 -95.68 -26.50
C PRO A 4 8.27 -94.35 -25.94
N HIS A 5 9.46 -94.40 -25.52
CA HIS A 5 10.34 -93.38 -25.03
C HIS A 5 10.55 -92.23 -25.99
N LEU A 6 10.47 -90.97 -25.47
CA LEU A 6 10.91 -89.83 -26.18
C LEU A 6 12.33 -89.49 -25.83
N ASN A 7 13.14 -89.44 -26.84
CA ASN A 7 14.57 -89.07 -26.76
C ASN A 7 14.77 -87.59 -26.42
N ARG A 8 15.53 -87.40 -25.37
CA ARG A 8 16.25 -86.17 -25.10
C ARG A 8 17.30 -85.92 -26.17
N ARG A 9 17.27 -84.84 -26.84
CA ARG A 9 18.37 -84.08 -27.45
C ARG A 9 17.87 -83.40 -28.72
N ILE A 10 17.43 -82.21 -28.58
CA ILE A 10 17.69 -81.04 -29.42
C ILE A 10 17.31 -79.83 -28.60
N VAL A 11 18.27 -79.34 -27.83
CA VAL A 11 18.28 -78.03 -27.25
C VAL A 11 19.50 -77.36 -27.88
N LEU A 12 19.34 -76.17 -28.26
CA LEU A 12 20.35 -75.15 -28.62
C LEU A 12 20.15 -74.63 -30.00
N SER A 13 19.50 -73.47 -30.02
CA SER A 13 20.04 -72.21 -30.57
C SER A 13 18.91 -71.34 -31.09
N LEU A 14 18.49 -70.43 -30.22
CA LEU A 14 17.87 -69.14 -30.65
C LEU A 14 18.23 -68.12 -29.57
N ILE A 15 19.41 -67.48 -29.80
CA ILE A 15 19.83 -66.30 -29.13
C ILE A 15 18.92 -65.20 -29.67
N GLY A 16 17.88 -64.89 -28.90
CA GLY A 16 17.00 -63.77 -29.19
C GLY A 16 17.71 -62.47 -28.81
N SER A 17 17.81 -61.59 -29.77
CA SER A 17 18.25 -60.19 -29.63
C SER A 17 17.39 -59.48 -28.59
N GLY A 18 17.95 -59.23 -27.41
CA GLY A 18 17.34 -58.35 -26.41
C GLY A 18 17.34 -56.92 -26.92
N VAL A 19 16.18 -56.47 -27.38
CA VAL A 19 15.91 -55.05 -27.58
C VAL A 19 15.91 -54.38 -26.20
N ALA A 20 17.02 -53.73 -25.89
CA ALA A 20 17.08 -52.82 -24.78
C ALA A 20 16.14 -51.64 -25.04
N ALA A 21 14.89 -51.72 -24.55
CA ALA A 21 14.02 -50.59 -24.49
C ALA A 21 14.67 -49.56 -23.56
N PRO A 22 14.93 -48.32 -24.01
CA PRO A 22 15.35 -47.27 -23.07
C PRO A 22 14.23 -47.08 -22.06
N TRP A 23 14.56 -47.32 -20.79
CA TRP A 23 13.71 -46.90 -19.68
C TRP A 23 13.61 -45.38 -19.78
N LEU A 24 12.57 -44.89 -20.40
CA LEU A 24 12.09 -43.53 -20.24
C LEU A 24 11.66 -43.44 -18.81
N SER A 25 12.61 -43.09 -17.93
CA SER A 25 12.27 -42.59 -16.59
C SER A 25 11.27 -41.46 -16.84
N PRO A 26 10.08 -41.49 -16.20
CA PRO A 26 9.27 -40.30 -16.17
C PRO A 26 10.18 -39.24 -15.54
N ARG A 27 10.63 -38.29 -16.36
CA ARG A 27 11.04 -37.02 -15.81
C ARG A 27 9.81 -36.57 -15.02
N ASP A 28 9.91 -36.65 -13.70
CA ASP A 28 9.05 -35.88 -12.86
C ASP A 28 9.16 -34.45 -13.36
N ALA A 29 8.23 -34.10 -14.27
CA ALA A 29 7.87 -32.73 -14.48
C ALA A 29 7.32 -32.32 -13.11
N CYS A 30 8.21 -31.84 -12.22
CA CYS A 30 7.81 -31.01 -11.10
C CYS A 30 6.93 -29.94 -11.77
N ALA A 31 5.64 -30.18 -11.80
CA ALA A 31 4.67 -29.14 -12.05
C ALA A 31 4.99 -28.13 -10.95
N GLN A 32 5.68 -27.07 -11.33
CA GLN A 32 6.02 -25.99 -10.43
C GLN A 32 4.67 -25.48 -9.94
N GLU A 33 4.33 -25.87 -8.69
CA GLU A 33 3.06 -25.48 -8.09
C GLU A 33 2.95 -23.97 -8.26
N THR A 34 1.96 -23.54 -9.04
CA THR A 34 1.78 -22.12 -9.34
C THR A 34 1.34 -21.43 -8.05
N TRP A 35 2.21 -20.58 -7.50
CA TRP A 35 1.84 -19.74 -6.36
C TRP A 35 0.56 -18.92 -6.69
N PRO A 36 -0.36 -18.75 -5.74
CA PRO A 36 -0.42 -19.33 -4.38
C PRO A 36 -1.19 -20.67 -4.35
N VAL A 37 -0.73 -21.61 -3.52
CA VAL A 37 -1.44 -22.91 -3.28
C VAL A 37 -2.12 -22.95 -1.92
N ARG A 38 -1.99 -21.90 -1.12
CA ARG A 38 -2.63 -21.73 0.20
C ARG A 38 -2.89 -20.27 0.48
N GLN A 39 -3.58 -19.98 1.57
CA GLN A 39 -3.89 -18.63 2.01
C GLN A 39 -2.63 -17.75 2.10
N VAL A 40 -2.75 -16.52 1.60
CA VAL A 40 -1.74 -15.45 1.68
C VAL A 40 -2.16 -14.43 2.73
N ARG A 41 -1.24 -14.06 3.61
CA ARG A 41 -1.40 -12.99 4.59
C ARG A 41 -0.98 -11.66 3.96
N TYR A 42 -1.88 -10.70 3.96
CA TYR A 42 -1.60 -9.33 3.54
C TYR A 42 -1.59 -8.40 4.77
N VAL A 43 -0.44 -7.85 5.11
CA VAL A 43 -0.27 -6.96 6.26
C VAL A 43 -0.54 -5.51 5.85
N ASN A 44 -1.57 -4.90 6.46
CA ASN A 44 -1.82 -3.47 6.36
C ASN A 44 -1.29 -2.75 7.61
N GLY A 45 -0.41 -1.77 7.43
CA GLY A 45 0.24 -1.01 8.50
C GLY A 45 -0.66 0.01 9.22
N PHE A 46 -1.97 0.00 8.96
CA PHE A 46 -2.93 0.95 9.52
C PHE A 46 -4.16 0.23 10.09
N PRO A 47 -4.90 0.88 11.02
CA PRO A 47 -6.13 0.32 11.58
C PRO A 47 -7.20 0.05 10.52
N ALA A 48 -8.13 -0.84 10.86
CA ALA A 48 -9.31 -1.10 10.03
C ALA A 48 -10.18 0.16 9.87
N GLY A 49 -10.88 0.26 8.74
CA GLY A 49 -11.85 1.33 8.42
C GLY A 49 -11.23 2.58 7.81
N GLY A 50 -9.90 2.70 7.70
CA GLY A 50 -9.26 3.79 6.96
C GLY A 50 -9.14 3.50 5.46
N ALA A 51 -8.66 4.50 4.70
CA ALA A 51 -8.50 4.41 3.24
C ALA A 51 -7.65 3.20 2.81
N THR A 52 -6.51 3.00 3.47
CA THR A 52 -5.60 1.87 3.15
C THR A 52 -6.24 0.51 3.42
N ASP A 53 -7.03 0.36 4.50
CA ASP A 53 -7.73 -0.90 4.79
C ASP A 53 -8.80 -1.19 3.74
N THR A 54 -9.60 -0.18 3.39
CA THR A 54 -10.66 -0.30 2.36
C THR A 54 -10.08 -0.71 1.01
N LEU A 55 -9.06 0.00 0.53
CA LEU A 55 -8.44 -0.28 -0.76
C LEU A 55 -7.69 -1.63 -0.76
N SER A 56 -7.02 -1.98 0.35
CA SER A 56 -6.37 -3.30 0.51
C SER A 56 -7.38 -4.44 0.43
N ARG A 57 -8.53 -4.31 1.09
CA ARG A 57 -9.58 -5.36 1.05
C ARG A 57 -10.15 -5.56 -0.33
N LEU A 58 -10.39 -4.46 -1.07
CA LEU A 58 -10.84 -4.52 -2.47
C LEU A 58 -9.83 -5.24 -3.37
N LEU A 59 -8.54 -4.91 -3.23
CA LEU A 59 -7.46 -5.57 -3.97
C LEU A 59 -7.34 -7.05 -3.60
N CYS A 60 -7.27 -7.36 -2.31
CA CYS A 60 -7.14 -8.73 -1.80
C CYS A 60 -8.34 -9.59 -2.19
N GLN A 61 -9.56 -9.04 -2.17
CA GLN A 61 -10.75 -9.73 -2.67
C GLN A 61 -10.58 -10.11 -4.15
N LYS A 62 -10.18 -9.15 -4.99
CA LYS A 62 -9.98 -9.41 -6.43
C LYS A 62 -8.84 -10.40 -6.68
N MET A 63 -7.73 -10.29 -5.95
CA MET A 63 -6.64 -11.27 -6.04
C MET A 63 -7.11 -12.68 -5.63
N SER A 64 -7.97 -12.78 -4.61
CA SER A 64 -8.55 -14.06 -4.19
C SER A 64 -9.47 -14.66 -5.25
N GLU A 65 -10.30 -13.84 -5.90
CA GLU A 65 -11.17 -14.27 -7.01
C GLU A 65 -10.36 -14.80 -8.19
N ILE A 66 -9.25 -14.15 -8.53
CA ILE A 66 -8.41 -14.53 -9.69
C ILE A 66 -7.59 -15.78 -9.41
N SER A 67 -7.03 -15.92 -8.19
CA SER A 67 -6.11 -17.00 -7.86
C SER A 67 -6.79 -18.26 -7.29
N GLY A 68 -8.05 -18.13 -6.83
CA GLY A 68 -8.75 -19.21 -6.12
C GLY A 68 -8.24 -19.43 -4.68
N GLN A 69 -7.31 -18.61 -4.19
CA GLN A 69 -6.75 -18.69 -2.83
C GLN A 69 -7.04 -17.41 -2.05
N SER A 70 -7.30 -17.54 -0.74
CA SER A 70 -7.66 -16.40 0.10
C SER A 70 -6.47 -15.47 0.35
N PHE A 71 -6.66 -14.17 0.11
CA PHE A 71 -5.77 -13.10 0.57
C PHE A 71 -6.43 -12.42 1.78
N VAL A 72 -5.85 -12.62 2.98
CA VAL A 72 -6.45 -12.14 4.24
C VAL A 72 -5.72 -10.90 4.72
N VAL A 73 -6.47 -9.80 4.85
CA VAL A 73 -5.94 -8.52 5.35
C VAL A 73 -5.83 -8.58 6.87
N GLU A 74 -4.61 -8.39 7.37
CA GLU A 74 -4.28 -8.25 8.79
C GLU A 74 -3.85 -6.82 9.07
N ASN A 75 -4.58 -6.11 9.94
CA ASN A 75 -4.25 -4.74 10.32
C ASN A 75 -3.27 -4.70 11.48
N ARG A 76 -2.06 -4.16 11.25
CA ARG A 76 -1.02 -3.92 12.27
C ARG A 76 -0.66 -2.43 12.31
N GLY A 77 -1.60 -1.63 12.80
CA GLY A 77 -1.48 -0.19 12.83
C GLY A 77 -0.56 0.33 13.93
N GLY A 78 0.14 1.42 13.62
CA GLY A 78 0.96 2.18 14.55
C GLY A 78 2.26 2.69 13.95
N ALA A 79 2.85 3.72 14.57
CA ALA A 79 4.09 4.37 14.13
C ALA A 79 4.09 4.71 12.63
N GLY A 80 3.04 5.39 12.13
CA GLY A 80 2.94 5.76 10.71
C GLY A 80 2.97 4.59 9.72
N GLY A 81 2.63 3.38 10.15
CA GLY A 81 2.69 2.15 9.34
C GLY A 81 3.95 1.31 9.56
N ALA A 82 4.92 1.80 10.36
CA ALA A 82 6.18 1.09 10.59
C ALA A 82 5.99 -0.27 11.28
N LEU A 83 5.00 -0.42 12.17
CA LEU A 83 4.74 -1.72 12.81
C LEU A 83 4.28 -2.79 11.82
N GLY A 84 3.49 -2.41 10.82
CA GLY A 84 3.09 -3.32 9.75
C GLY A 84 4.26 -3.67 8.83
N ALA A 85 5.06 -2.69 8.46
CA ALA A 85 6.26 -2.90 7.65
C ALA A 85 7.27 -3.82 8.36
N ASP A 86 7.53 -3.62 9.65
CA ASP A 86 8.38 -4.49 10.47
C ASP A 86 7.89 -5.95 10.47
N ALA A 87 6.57 -6.15 10.56
CA ALA A 87 5.98 -7.49 10.50
C ALA A 87 6.17 -8.17 9.14
N VAL A 88 6.20 -7.40 8.04
CA VAL A 88 6.54 -7.94 6.72
C VAL A 88 8.03 -8.24 6.63
N ALA A 89 8.90 -7.30 7.02
CA ALA A 89 10.34 -7.44 6.96
C ALA A 89 10.83 -8.73 7.66
N LYS A 90 10.25 -9.06 8.81
CA LYS A 90 10.60 -10.21 9.65
C LYS A 90 9.89 -11.52 9.26
N SER A 91 9.11 -11.52 8.20
CA SER A 91 8.42 -12.74 7.74
C SER A 91 9.32 -13.63 6.89
N ALA A 92 8.90 -14.90 6.71
CA ALA A 92 9.62 -15.82 5.83
C ALA A 92 9.53 -15.38 4.35
N PRO A 93 10.61 -15.48 3.55
CA PRO A 93 10.61 -15.10 2.15
C PRO A 93 10.03 -16.19 1.24
N ASP A 94 8.84 -16.69 1.60
CA ASP A 94 8.15 -17.79 0.91
C ASP A 94 6.96 -17.31 0.04
N GLY A 95 6.72 -15.99 0.01
CA GLY A 95 5.63 -15.38 -0.75
C GLY A 95 4.25 -15.44 -0.09
N TYR A 96 4.12 -16.02 1.12
CA TYR A 96 2.83 -16.13 1.82
C TYR A 96 2.59 -15.05 2.87
N THR A 97 3.54 -14.13 3.02
CA THR A 97 3.35 -12.86 3.69
C THR A 97 3.79 -11.74 2.77
N VAL A 98 2.85 -10.91 2.39
CA VAL A 98 3.06 -9.65 1.66
C VAL A 98 2.38 -8.53 2.43
N GLY A 99 2.61 -7.29 2.06
CA GLY A 99 1.94 -6.20 2.76
C GLY A 99 2.00 -4.87 2.06
N LEU A 100 1.42 -3.88 2.71
CA LEU A 100 1.41 -2.50 2.29
C LEU A 100 2.71 -1.83 2.69
N GLY A 101 3.49 -1.46 1.69
CA GLY A 101 4.59 -0.51 1.79
C GLY A 101 4.26 0.78 1.06
N GLY A 102 5.26 1.65 0.89
CA GLY A 102 5.14 2.85 0.10
C GLY A 102 5.69 4.10 0.80
N ILE A 103 5.08 5.24 0.51
CA ILE A 103 5.62 6.54 0.91
C ILE A 103 5.83 6.68 2.42
N ALA A 104 4.92 6.18 3.26
CA ALA A 104 5.03 6.33 4.70
C ALA A 104 6.16 5.46 5.29
N SER A 105 6.09 4.14 5.12
CA SER A 105 7.00 3.18 5.75
C SER A 105 8.37 3.08 5.08
N ASN A 106 8.47 3.38 3.79
CA ASN A 106 9.70 3.17 3.01
C ASN A 106 10.37 4.46 2.53
N VAL A 107 9.80 5.63 2.84
CA VAL A 107 10.37 6.95 2.53
C VAL A 107 10.31 7.88 3.73
N LEU A 108 9.11 8.33 4.14
CA LEU A 108 8.96 9.35 5.18
C LEU A 108 9.44 8.88 6.55
N ALA A 109 9.33 7.59 6.84
CA ALA A 109 9.82 7.00 8.08
C ALA A 109 11.31 7.28 8.32
N ILE A 110 12.14 7.36 7.25
CA ILE A 110 13.58 7.63 7.31
C ILE A 110 13.87 8.96 8.02
N GLY A 111 13.07 9.98 7.75
CA GLY A 111 13.27 11.31 8.35
C GLY A 111 12.34 11.62 9.54
N SER A 112 11.38 10.72 9.84
CA SER A 112 10.39 10.94 10.89
C SER A 112 10.68 10.17 12.19
N PHE A 113 11.52 9.14 12.16
CA PHE A 113 11.87 8.33 13.33
C PHE A 113 13.38 8.31 13.54
N ALA A 114 13.80 8.53 14.79
CA ALA A 114 15.21 8.47 15.17
C ALA A 114 15.79 7.05 15.03
N LYS A 115 14.94 6.03 15.18
CA LYS A 115 15.30 4.62 15.05
C LYS A 115 14.14 3.82 14.49
N LEU A 116 14.37 3.16 13.36
CA LEU A 116 13.43 2.19 12.78
C LEU A 116 13.83 0.76 13.17
N PRO A 117 12.87 -0.16 13.36
CA PRO A 117 13.15 -1.57 13.65
C PRO A 117 13.52 -2.37 12.39
N TYR A 118 13.61 -1.73 11.23
CA TYR A 118 13.93 -2.30 9.92
C TYR A 118 14.70 -1.29 9.05
N ASP A 119 15.40 -1.76 8.05
CA ASP A 119 15.93 -0.93 6.96
C ASP A 119 14.83 -0.73 5.89
N PRO A 120 14.43 0.51 5.57
CA PRO A 120 13.32 0.80 4.65
C PRO A 120 13.50 0.30 3.21
N VAL A 121 14.70 -0.11 2.84
CA VAL A 121 15.05 -0.61 1.51
C VAL A 121 15.55 -2.04 1.57
N ALA A 122 16.60 -2.30 2.40
CA ALA A 122 17.30 -3.57 2.39
C ALA A 122 16.47 -4.75 2.93
N ASP A 123 15.55 -4.50 3.86
CA ASP A 123 14.70 -5.53 4.46
C ASP A 123 13.47 -5.89 3.64
N PHE A 124 13.32 -5.29 2.43
CA PHE A 124 12.14 -5.50 1.59
C PHE A 124 12.47 -5.89 0.16
N THR A 125 11.59 -6.69 -0.41
CA THR A 125 11.43 -6.87 -1.85
C THR A 125 10.24 -6.02 -2.30
N PHE A 126 10.48 -5.01 -3.14
CA PHE A 126 9.43 -4.23 -3.78
C PHE A 126 8.83 -5.03 -4.92
N ILE A 127 7.52 -5.29 -4.88
CA ILE A 127 6.85 -6.19 -5.82
C ILE A 127 6.15 -5.42 -6.94
N GLY A 128 5.50 -4.30 -6.62
CA GLY A 128 4.83 -3.43 -7.59
C GLY A 128 3.98 -2.37 -6.94
N GLY A 129 3.60 -1.34 -7.69
CA GLY A 129 2.65 -0.33 -7.24
C GLY A 129 1.24 -0.89 -7.09
N MET A 130 0.46 -0.30 -6.20
CA MET A 130 -0.93 -0.70 -5.99
C MET A 130 -1.90 0.43 -6.34
N TRP A 131 -1.78 1.58 -5.68
CA TRP A 131 -2.60 2.78 -5.95
C TRP A 131 -1.89 4.05 -5.55
N GLN A 132 -2.36 5.13 -6.17
CA GLN A 132 -2.04 6.51 -5.80
C GLN A 132 -3.33 7.24 -5.47
N LEU A 133 -3.27 8.24 -4.59
CA LEU A 133 -4.42 9.06 -4.22
C LEU A 133 -3.99 10.41 -3.65
N PRO A 134 -4.80 11.47 -3.81
CA PRO A 134 -4.57 12.73 -3.14
C PRO A 134 -4.94 12.64 -1.66
N ASN A 135 -4.37 13.53 -0.85
CA ASN A 135 -4.92 13.83 0.45
C ASN A 135 -5.93 14.99 0.33
N ILE A 136 -6.75 15.14 1.36
CA ILE A 136 -7.70 16.22 1.52
C ILE A 136 -7.55 16.84 2.90
N LEU A 137 -7.62 18.15 2.98
CA LEU A 137 -7.84 18.88 4.23
C LEU A 137 -9.35 19.04 4.42
N VAL A 138 -9.85 18.48 5.50
CA VAL A 138 -11.23 18.65 5.95
C VAL A 138 -11.28 19.31 7.32
N ALA A 139 -12.36 20.05 7.60
CA ALA A 139 -12.60 20.70 8.88
C ALA A 139 -13.90 20.21 9.52
N ARG A 140 -14.01 20.36 10.85
CA ARG A 140 -15.28 20.14 11.55
C ARG A 140 -16.40 21.03 10.98
N LYS A 141 -17.62 20.51 10.99
CA LYS A 141 -18.77 21.13 10.30
C LYS A 141 -19.10 22.56 10.76
N ASP A 142 -18.90 22.84 12.02
CA ASP A 142 -19.21 24.13 12.66
C ASP A 142 -18.06 25.14 12.59
N LEU A 143 -16.94 24.83 11.93
CA LEU A 143 -15.87 25.80 11.72
C LEU A 143 -16.42 27.02 10.94
N PHE A 144 -15.95 28.22 11.26
CA PHE A 144 -16.49 29.49 10.75
C PHE A 144 -16.39 29.67 9.22
N SER A 145 -15.41 29.05 8.57
CA SER A 145 -15.23 29.11 7.10
C SER A 145 -14.83 27.78 6.50
N SER A 146 -15.02 27.63 5.19
CA SER A 146 -14.44 26.59 4.33
C SER A 146 -13.45 27.16 3.33
N ASP A 147 -13.24 28.48 3.30
CA ASP A 147 -12.23 29.12 2.44
C ASP A 147 -10.85 29.01 3.07
N LEU A 148 -9.89 28.44 2.32
CA LEU A 148 -8.52 28.21 2.81
C LEU A 148 -7.79 29.53 3.14
N LYS A 149 -8.02 30.61 2.36
CA LYS A 149 -7.37 31.92 2.61
C LYS A 149 -7.87 32.52 3.89
N GLU A 150 -9.20 32.51 4.12
CA GLU A 150 -9.82 32.99 5.36
C GLU A 150 -9.33 32.21 6.58
N LEU A 151 -9.25 30.87 6.47
CA LEU A 151 -8.77 30.01 7.53
C LEU A 151 -7.30 30.29 7.87
N LEU A 152 -6.42 30.37 6.86
CA LEU A 152 -5.01 30.71 7.10
C LEU A 152 -4.83 32.09 7.71
N ALA A 153 -5.63 33.08 7.28
CA ALA A 153 -5.61 34.43 7.87
C ALA A 153 -6.06 34.42 9.35
N ALA A 154 -7.07 33.62 9.70
CA ALA A 154 -7.52 33.49 11.09
C ALA A 154 -6.50 32.75 11.95
N ILE A 155 -5.93 31.65 11.46
CA ILE A 155 -4.89 30.89 12.16
C ILE A 155 -3.66 31.77 12.44
N LYS A 156 -3.27 32.60 11.49
CA LYS A 156 -2.13 33.51 11.64
C LYS A 156 -2.33 34.55 12.76
N LYS A 157 -3.59 34.95 13.03
CA LYS A 157 -3.93 35.88 14.12
C LYS A 157 -3.91 35.22 15.50
N GLU A 158 -4.17 33.92 15.55
CA GLU A 158 -4.28 33.13 16.78
C GLU A 158 -3.41 31.86 16.68
N PRO A 159 -2.06 31.99 16.72
CA PRO A 159 -1.16 30.84 16.62
C PRO A 159 -1.46 29.77 17.67
N ARG A 160 -1.38 28.50 17.31
CA ARG A 160 -1.61 27.32 18.17
C ARG A 160 -3.02 27.19 18.77
N LYS A 161 -3.97 28.05 18.39
CA LYS A 161 -5.37 27.91 18.80
C LYS A 161 -6.04 26.70 18.15
N TYR A 162 -5.70 26.46 16.89
CA TYR A 162 -6.29 25.37 16.09
C TYR A 162 -5.42 24.12 16.11
N THR A 163 -6.09 22.98 15.93
CA THR A 163 -5.47 21.67 15.89
C THR A 163 -5.72 20.96 14.57
N TYR A 164 -4.75 20.20 14.11
CA TYR A 164 -4.97 19.26 13.00
C TYR A 164 -4.61 17.83 13.37
N ALA A 165 -5.45 16.90 12.96
CA ALA A 165 -5.24 15.46 13.11
C ALA A 165 -4.56 14.87 11.88
N SER A 166 -3.86 13.78 12.07
CA SER A 166 -3.31 12.93 11.02
C SER A 166 -3.35 11.45 11.39
N ALA A 167 -2.96 10.57 10.47
CA ALA A 167 -2.83 9.13 10.77
C ALA A 167 -1.55 8.78 11.56
N GLY A 168 -0.84 9.78 12.07
CA GLY A 168 0.37 9.65 12.88
C GLY A 168 1.62 10.24 12.22
N PHE A 169 2.69 10.31 12.99
CA PHE A 169 4.00 10.77 12.52
C PHE A 169 4.49 9.94 11.33
N GLY A 170 5.27 10.56 10.43
CA GLY A 170 5.84 9.88 9.26
C GLY A 170 4.82 9.51 8.19
N THR A 171 3.58 10.02 8.26
CA THR A 171 2.58 9.85 7.21
C THR A 171 2.53 11.07 6.28
N THR A 172 2.00 10.90 5.05
CA THR A 172 1.73 12.02 4.15
C THR A 172 0.77 13.04 4.75
N LEU A 173 -0.12 12.59 5.63
CA LEU A 173 -1.11 13.42 6.31
C LEU A 173 -0.44 14.36 7.33
N HIS A 174 0.55 13.84 8.08
CA HIS A 174 1.40 14.66 8.95
C HIS A 174 2.21 15.67 8.13
N LEU A 175 2.94 15.19 7.10
CA LEU A 175 3.74 16.08 6.26
C LEU A 175 2.89 17.14 5.56
N SER A 176 1.66 16.82 5.15
CA SER A 176 0.73 17.79 4.58
C SER A 176 0.44 18.95 5.54
N GLY A 177 0.23 18.67 6.82
CA GLY A 177 0.01 19.69 7.85
C GLY A 177 1.25 20.55 8.08
N GLU A 178 2.42 19.92 8.21
CA GLU A 178 3.67 20.64 8.43
C GLU A 178 4.08 21.48 7.20
N MET A 179 3.84 21.01 5.98
CA MET A 179 4.01 21.80 4.77
C MET A 179 3.07 23.03 4.77
N MET A 180 1.80 22.86 5.18
CA MET A 180 0.86 23.97 5.29
C MET A 180 1.38 25.00 6.31
N ASN A 181 1.78 24.56 7.51
CA ASN A 181 2.35 25.42 8.55
C ASN A 181 3.55 26.22 8.02
N SER A 182 4.51 25.53 7.42
CA SER A 182 5.74 26.12 6.91
C SER A 182 5.49 27.10 5.75
N MET A 183 4.71 26.69 4.72
CA MET A 183 4.50 27.50 3.52
C MET A 183 3.59 28.71 3.76
N ALA A 184 2.61 28.59 4.63
CA ALA A 184 1.70 29.69 5.00
C ALA A 184 2.26 30.57 6.12
N GLY A 185 3.31 30.17 6.82
CA GLY A 185 3.83 30.84 8.02
C GLY A 185 2.79 30.90 9.14
N VAL A 186 2.13 29.78 9.40
CA VAL A 186 1.11 29.60 10.46
C VAL A 186 1.51 28.49 11.43
N GLU A 187 0.87 28.45 12.60
CA GLU A 187 1.10 27.40 13.61
C GLU A 187 -0.22 26.73 13.96
N VAL A 188 -0.48 25.54 13.38
CA VAL A 188 -1.58 24.64 13.76
C VAL A 188 -0.98 23.47 14.53
N THR A 189 -1.51 23.15 15.71
CA THR A 189 -0.97 22.08 16.56
C THR A 189 -1.31 20.71 16.00
N HIS A 190 -0.30 19.87 15.78
CA HIS A 190 -0.48 18.50 15.32
C HIS A 190 -0.96 17.58 16.45
N ILE A 191 -2.01 16.80 16.17
CA ILE A 191 -2.53 15.73 17.03
C ILE A 191 -2.40 14.39 16.30
N PRO A 192 -1.37 13.59 16.61
CA PRO A 192 -1.16 12.31 15.94
C PRO A 192 -2.13 11.24 16.41
N TYR A 193 -2.70 10.49 15.49
CA TYR A 193 -3.53 9.31 15.76
C TYR A 193 -2.84 8.03 15.24
N LYS A 194 -3.29 6.87 15.71
CA LYS A 194 -2.79 5.57 15.22
C LYS A 194 -3.28 5.23 13.79
N GLY A 195 -4.07 6.12 13.16
CA GLY A 195 -4.64 6.00 11.82
C GLY A 195 -5.72 7.03 11.58
N ALA A 196 -6.16 7.21 10.32
CA ALA A 196 -7.13 8.23 9.93
C ALA A 196 -8.55 7.97 10.46
N GLY A 197 -8.98 6.72 10.62
CA GLY A 197 -10.32 6.39 11.14
C GLY A 197 -10.61 7.00 12.52
N PRO A 198 -9.80 6.75 13.55
CA PRO A 198 -9.93 7.42 14.85
C PRO A 198 -9.84 8.94 14.76
N ALA A 199 -8.98 9.49 13.90
CA ALA A 199 -8.85 10.93 13.69
C ALA A 199 -10.13 11.55 13.12
N LEU A 200 -10.76 10.90 12.13
CA LEU A 200 -12.04 11.32 11.56
C LEU A 200 -13.17 11.27 12.60
N THR A 201 -13.19 10.25 13.46
CA THR A 201 -14.15 10.15 14.55
C THR A 201 -14.06 11.36 15.50
N ASP A 202 -12.85 11.77 15.85
CA ASP A 202 -12.62 12.92 16.73
C ASP A 202 -12.88 14.25 16.02
N LEU A 203 -12.64 14.37 14.72
CA LEU A 203 -13.07 15.53 13.93
C LEU A 203 -14.58 15.67 13.91
N LEU A 204 -15.32 14.58 13.67
CA LEU A 204 -16.79 14.55 13.68
C LEU A 204 -17.34 14.89 15.07
N GLY A 205 -16.62 14.51 16.13
CA GLY A 205 -16.93 14.84 17.53
C GLY A 205 -16.49 16.24 17.95
N GLY A 206 -15.88 17.05 17.08
CA GLY A 206 -15.42 18.41 17.37
C GLY A 206 -14.21 18.50 18.31
N ARG A 207 -13.47 17.40 18.52
CA ARG A 207 -12.28 17.36 19.39
C ARG A 207 -11.02 17.91 18.73
N VAL A 208 -11.00 17.94 17.40
CA VAL A 208 -9.96 18.57 16.59
C VAL A 208 -10.62 19.45 15.53
N ASP A 209 -9.91 20.47 15.04
CA ASP A 209 -10.46 21.46 14.12
C ASP A 209 -10.35 21.01 12.66
N PHE A 210 -9.22 20.38 12.32
CA PHE A 210 -8.87 19.94 10.99
C PHE A 210 -8.40 18.48 11.00
N LEU A 211 -8.52 17.84 9.83
CA LEU A 211 -7.91 16.56 9.54
C LEU A 211 -7.32 16.61 8.14
N PHE A 212 -6.04 16.29 8.01
CA PHE A 212 -5.52 15.80 6.75
C PHE A 212 -5.81 14.30 6.66
N ASP A 213 -6.50 13.89 5.62
CA ASP A 213 -6.85 12.49 5.37
C ASP A 213 -6.54 12.08 3.93
N ASN A 214 -6.40 10.79 3.71
CA ASN A 214 -6.45 10.26 2.35
C ASN A 214 -7.90 10.39 1.82
N LEU A 215 -8.06 10.86 0.60
CA LEU A 215 -9.39 11.18 0.04
C LEU A 215 -10.44 10.07 0.27
N PRO A 216 -10.16 8.76 0.05
CA PRO A 216 -11.15 7.71 0.29
C PRO A 216 -11.69 7.66 1.72
N GLY A 217 -10.90 8.08 2.71
CA GLY A 217 -11.29 8.04 4.12
C GLY A 217 -12.36 9.07 4.46
N SER A 218 -12.20 10.30 3.99
CA SER A 218 -13.10 11.41 4.29
C SER A 218 -14.18 11.67 3.23
N LEU A 219 -14.04 11.15 2.01
CA LEU A 219 -14.95 11.42 0.90
C LEU A 219 -16.44 11.10 1.23
N PRO A 220 -16.76 9.97 1.90
CA PRO A 220 -18.15 9.70 2.31
C PRO A 220 -18.70 10.78 3.25
N SER A 221 -17.92 11.24 4.23
CA SER A 221 -18.33 12.28 5.19
C SER A 221 -18.44 13.66 4.53
N VAL A 222 -17.60 13.94 3.54
CA VAL A 222 -17.73 15.16 2.71
C VAL A 222 -19.03 15.14 1.92
N ARG A 223 -19.32 14.04 1.21
CA ARG A 223 -20.56 13.88 0.41
C ARG A 223 -21.82 13.92 1.28
N ALA A 224 -21.74 13.43 2.52
CA ALA A 224 -22.82 13.51 3.49
C ALA A 224 -22.95 14.87 4.20
N GLY A 225 -22.06 15.83 3.91
CA GLY A 225 -22.04 17.16 4.55
C GLY A 225 -21.76 17.11 6.05
N GLN A 226 -21.08 16.08 6.53
CA GLN A 226 -20.70 15.90 7.94
C GLN A 226 -19.44 16.68 8.31
N VAL A 227 -18.56 16.93 7.34
CA VAL A 227 -17.35 17.74 7.45
C VAL A 227 -17.30 18.77 6.32
N LYS A 228 -16.50 19.84 6.49
CA LYS A 228 -16.25 20.84 5.44
C LYS A 228 -15.00 20.44 4.65
N PRO A 229 -15.06 20.19 3.35
CA PRO A 229 -13.86 20.09 2.52
C PRO A 229 -13.25 21.48 2.37
N ILE A 230 -11.93 21.57 2.60
CA ILE A 230 -11.18 22.84 2.54
C ILE A 230 -10.34 22.90 1.28
N ALA A 231 -9.48 21.89 1.05
CA ALA A 231 -8.63 21.82 -0.12
C ALA A 231 -8.11 20.40 -0.33
N VAL A 232 -7.83 20.05 -1.60
CA VAL A 232 -7.10 18.83 -1.94
C VAL A 232 -5.60 19.12 -2.05
N THR A 233 -4.77 18.12 -1.75
CA THR A 233 -3.31 18.29 -1.76
C THR A 233 -2.67 17.96 -3.11
N ALA A 234 -3.46 17.51 -4.09
CA ALA A 234 -3.01 17.33 -5.46
C ALA A 234 -2.62 18.68 -6.10
N LYS A 235 -1.80 18.61 -7.14
CA LYS A 235 -1.33 19.79 -7.89
C LYS A 235 -2.46 20.66 -8.46
N ALA A 236 -3.62 20.03 -8.76
CA ALA A 236 -4.81 20.69 -9.29
C ALA A 236 -6.07 20.09 -8.62
N ARG A 237 -7.22 20.70 -8.87
CA ARG A 237 -8.52 20.16 -8.47
C ARG A 237 -8.73 18.76 -9.03
N ILE A 238 -9.53 17.96 -8.34
CA ILE A 238 -9.82 16.57 -8.71
C ILE A 238 -11.26 16.42 -9.18
N ALA A 239 -11.52 15.44 -10.03
CA ALA A 239 -12.84 15.22 -10.62
C ALA A 239 -13.91 14.83 -9.59
N GLU A 240 -13.52 14.15 -8.52
CA GLU A 240 -14.39 13.68 -7.45
C GLU A 240 -14.97 14.84 -6.61
N LEU A 241 -14.28 15.98 -6.57
CA LEU A 241 -14.62 17.19 -5.81
C LEU A 241 -14.23 18.45 -6.61
N PRO A 242 -14.88 18.75 -7.75
CA PRO A 242 -14.46 19.82 -8.67
C PRO A 242 -14.56 21.23 -8.06
N ASP A 243 -15.43 21.41 -7.07
CA ASP A 243 -15.62 22.69 -6.38
C ASP A 243 -14.61 22.90 -5.24
N VAL A 244 -13.87 21.88 -4.82
CA VAL A 244 -12.86 21.96 -3.76
C VAL A 244 -11.54 22.40 -4.37
N PRO A 245 -10.94 23.52 -3.90
CA PRO A 245 -9.70 24.03 -4.47
C PRO A 245 -8.51 23.08 -4.17
N ALA A 246 -7.46 23.19 -4.98
CA ALA A 246 -6.17 22.63 -4.64
C ALA A 246 -5.44 23.57 -3.66
N MET A 247 -4.66 23.00 -2.71
CA MET A 247 -3.77 23.78 -1.83
C MET A 247 -2.87 24.71 -2.64
N ALA A 248 -2.39 24.28 -3.80
CA ALA A 248 -1.54 25.03 -4.71
C ALA A 248 -2.15 26.33 -5.23
N GLU A 249 -3.49 26.48 -5.24
CA GLU A 249 -4.16 27.72 -5.65
C GLU A 249 -3.95 28.86 -4.63
N VAL A 250 -3.60 28.50 -3.38
CA VAL A 250 -3.34 29.44 -2.29
C VAL A 250 -1.88 29.42 -1.85
N LEU A 251 -1.25 28.25 -1.90
CA LEU A 251 0.14 28.01 -1.53
C LEU A 251 0.91 27.49 -2.77
N PRO A 252 1.45 28.36 -3.63
CA PRO A 252 2.12 27.94 -4.86
C PRO A 252 3.25 26.93 -4.60
N GLY A 253 3.26 25.82 -5.34
CA GLY A 253 4.22 24.74 -5.18
C GLY A 253 3.83 23.68 -4.14
N TYR A 254 2.69 23.83 -3.46
CA TYR A 254 2.19 22.79 -2.57
C TYR A 254 1.69 21.59 -3.38
N GLU A 255 2.28 20.44 -3.13
CA GLU A 255 1.85 19.16 -3.73
C GLU A 255 2.21 18.00 -2.82
N MET A 256 1.21 17.20 -2.41
CA MET A 256 1.39 15.96 -1.66
C MET A 256 0.37 14.92 -2.12
N THR A 257 0.88 13.80 -2.63
CA THR A 257 0.07 12.63 -3.00
C THR A 257 0.58 11.42 -2.24
N SER A 258 -0.33 10.53 -1.87
CA SER A 258 0.01 9.24 -1.28
C SER A 258 0.13 8.19 -2.37
N TRP A 259 1.14 7.34 -2.25
CA TRP A 259 1.30 6.16 -3.08
C TRP A 259 1.64 4.95 -2.22
N THR A 260 1.23 3.77 -2.68
CA THR A 260 1.45 2.51 -1.98
C THR A 260 2.01 1.46 -2.93
N ALA A 261 2.77 0.55 -2.37
CA ALA A 261 3.37 -0.57 -3.06
C ALA A 261 3.08 -1.88 -2.33
N MET A 262 2.96 -2.95 -3.07
CA MET A 262 3.05 -4.31 -2.55
C MET A 262 4.51 -4.58 -2.21
N ILE A 263 4.78 -4.95 -0.96
CA ILE A 263 6.10 -5.36 -0.49
C ILE A 263 6.05 -6.76 0.09
N GLY A 264 7.17 -7.44 0.02
CA GLY A 264 7.46 -8.67 0.76
C GLY A 264 8.75 -8.54 1.56
N PRO A 265 9.13 -9.53 2.38
CA PRO A 265 10.42 -9.54 3.05
C PRO A 265 11.57 -9.56 2.03
N ALA A 266 12.76 -9.20 2.48
CA ALA A 266 13.97 -9.33 1.67
C ALA A 266 14.17 -10.77 1.16
N ASN A 267 14.87 -10.90 0.04
CA ASN A 267 15.27 -12.19 -0.55
C ASN A 267 14.09 -13.08 -1.02
N LEU A 268 12.94 -12.50 -1.39
CA LEU A 268 11.94 -13.25 -2.15
C LEU A 268 12.57 -13.77 -3.45
N LYS A 269 12.31 -15.03 -3.78
CA LYS A 269 12.77 -15.61 -5.05
C LYS A 269 12.20 -14.81 -6.23
N PRO A 270 13.02 -14.51 -7.26
CA PRO A 270 12.58 -13.72 -8.42
C PRO A 270 11.32 -14.26 -9.08
N GLU A 271 11.15 -15.59 -9.13
CA GLU A 271 9.98 -16.24 -9.73
C GLU A 271 8.70 -15.94 -8.93
N LEU A 272 8.78 -15.87 -7.59
CA LEU A 272 7.65 -15.48 -6.75
C LEU A 272 7.32 -13.99 -6.94
N VAL A 273 8.33 -13.13 -7.03
CA VAL A 273 8.12 -11.69 -7.28
C VAL A 273 7.36 -11.48 -8.59
N VAL A 274 7.75 -12.19 -9.66
CA VAL A 274 7.06 -12.14 -10.96
C VAL A 274 5.60 -12.61 -10.84
N GLN A 275 5.34 -13.72 -10.15
CA GLN A 275 3.99 -14.25 -9.98
C GLN A 275 3.10 -13.33 -9.15
N ILE A 276 3.62 -12.80 -8.02
CA ILE A 276 2.87 -11.87 -7.15
C ILE A 276 2.58 -10.57 -7.91
N ASN A 277 3.57 -10.00 -8.61
CA ASN A 277 3.40 -8.80 -9.42
C ASN A 277 2.35 -9.00 -10.53
N ALA A 278 2.43 -10.11 -11.28
CA ALA A 278 1.49 -10.42 -12.34
C ALA A 278 0.05 -10.54 -11.81
N LEU A 279 -0.16 -11.22 -10.68
CA LEU A 279 -1.47 -11.35 -10.03
C LEU A 279 -1.99 -9.98 -9.57
N THR A 280 -1.13 -9.17 -8.92
CA THR A 280 -1.47 -7.82 -8.46
C THR A 280 -1.89 -6.93 -9.64
N ASN A 281 -1.09 -6.89 -10.71
CA ASN A 281 -1.37 -6.08 -11.90
C ASN A 281 -2.63 -6.55 -12.64
N LYS A 282 -2.87 -7.88 -12.69
CA LYS A 282 -4.11 -8.43 -13.23
C LYS A 282 -5.34 -8.01 -12.42
N ALA A 283 -5.24 -8.00 -11.10
CA ALA A 283 -6.31 -7.51 -10.22
C ALA A 283 -6.56 -6.01 -10.43
N LEU A 284 -5.50 -5.19 -10.48
CA LEU A 284 -5.60 -3.74 -10.72
C LEU A 284 -6.12 -3.38 -12.12
N ALA A 285 -5.99 -4.28 -13.11
CA ALA A 285 -6.53 -4.11 -14.45
C ALA A 285 -8.05 -4.40 -14.55
N ASP A 286 -8.63 -5.06 -13.53
CA ASP A 286 -10.06 -5.41 -13.52
C ASP A 286 -10.95 -4.16 -13.58
N PRO A 287 -11.91 -4.07 -14.52
CA PRO A 287 -12.77 -2.90 -14.68
C PRO A 287 -13.60 -2.59 -13.43
N GLY A 288 -14.10 -3.63 -12.74
CA GLY A 288 -14.90 -3.47 -11.52
C GLY A 288 -14.06 -2.89 -10.37
N LEU A 289 -12.82 -3.35 -10.19
CA LEU A 289 -11.92 -2.78 -9.20
C LEU A 289 -11.54 -1.34 -9.54
N LYS A 290 -11.25 -1.04 -10.82
CA LYS A 290 -10.96 0.34 -11.27
C LYS A 290 -12.10 1.29 -10.96
N THR A 291 -13.34 0.91 -11.26
CA THR A 291 -14.52 1.72 -10.95
C THR A 291 -14.63 1.96 -9.44
N ARG A 292 -14.51 0.92 -8.61
CA ARG A 292 -14.58 1.07 -7.15
C ARG A 292 -13.45 1.94 -6.58
N TYR A 293 -12.25 1.87 -7.16
CA TYR A 293 -11.13 2.76 -6.77
C TYR A 293 -11.43 4.20 -7.16
N ALA A 294 -11.89 4.45 -8.39
CA ALA A 294 -12.26 5.79 -8.87
C ALA A 294 -13.38 6.41 -8.02
N ASP A 295 -14.43 5.64 -7.67
CA ASP A 295 -15.52 6.11 -6.79
C ASP A 295 -15.02 6.57 -5.42
N LEU A 296 -13.88 6.03 -4.98
CA LEU A 296 -13.19 6.40 -3.75
C LEU A 296 -12.12 7.48 -3.95
N GLY A 297 -11.86 7.93 -5.19
CA GLY A 297 -10.81 8.89 -5.50
C GLY A 297 -9.40 8.32 -5.45
N ALA A 298 -9.26 7.02 -5.68
CA ALA A 298 -7.99 6.33 -5.81
C ALA A 298 -7.72 5.90 -7.25
N THR A 299 -6.49 6.02 -7.70
CA THR A 299 -6.07 5.60 -9.04
C THR A 299 -5.25 4.32 -8.93
N PRO A 300 -5.65 3.21 -9.59
CA PRO A 300 -4.79 2.03 -9.71
C PRO A 300 -3.44 2.38 -10.32
N TRP A 301 -2.37 1.82 -9.75
CA TRP A 301 -1.01 2.12 -10.18
C TRP A 301 -0.19 0.86 -10.43
N PRO A 302 -0.54 0.06 -11.47
CA PRO A 302 0.20 -1.13 -11.82
C PRO A 302 1.60 -0.76 -12.33
N THR A 303 2.63 -1.36 -11.74
CA THR A 303 4.04 -1.18 -12.12
C THR A 303 4.79 -2.50 -12.08
N THR A 304 5.96 -2.52 -12.68
CA THR A 304 6.97 -3.56 -12.45
C THR A 304 7.70 -3.34 -11.12
N PRO A 305 8.39 -4.36 -10.57
CA PRO A 305 9.24 -4.21 -9.39
C PRO A 305 10.34 -3.15 -9.55
N ALA A 306 10.91 -3.04 -10.75
CA ALA A 306 11.96 -2.06 -11.04
C ALA A 306 11.41 -0.63 -11.04
N GLU A 307 10.25 -0.42 -11.66
CA GLU A 307 9.60 0.91 -11.74
C GLU A 307 9.20 1.42 -10.36
N VAL A 308 8.59 0.58 -9.52
CA VAL A 308 8.17 1.02 -8.17
C VAL A 308 9.38 1.33 -7.29
N LYS A 309 10.48 0.55 -7.41
CA LYS A 309 11.73 0.84 -6.68
C LYS A 309 12.36 2.15 -7.14
N ALA A 310 12.47 2.37 -8.44
CA ALA A 310 13.01 3.62 -9.00
C ALA A 310 12.15 4.83 -8.60
N PHE A 311 10.82 4.69 -8.63
CA PHE A 311 9.90 5.74 -8.18
C PHE A 311 10.09 6.06 -6.69
N ARG A 312 10.23 5.04 -5.84
CA ARG A 312 10.53 5.20 -4.41
C ARG A 312 11.82 6.01 -4.19
N ASP A 313 12.87 5.72 -4.95
CA ASP A 313 14.17 6.40 -4.81
C ASP A 313 14.06 7.90 -5.22
N VAL A 314 13.29 8.20 -6.27
CA VAL A 314 12.97 9.59 -6.68
C VAL A 314 12.16 10.31 -5.59
N GLU A 315 11.16 9.66 -5.02
CA GLU A 315 10.34 10.22 -3.95
C GLU A 315 11.12 10.46 -2.67
N GLU A 316 12.06 9.60 -2.33
CA GLU A 316 12.96 9.82 -1.19
C GLU A 316 13.78 11.10 -1.40
N ALA A 317 14.43 11.25 -2.55
CA ALA A 317 15.23 12.42 -2.86
C ALA A 317 14.41 13.71 -2.86
N ARG A 318 13.13 13.65 -3.27
CA ARG A 318 12.20 14.77 -3.27
C ARG A 318 11.69 15.13 -1.87
N LEU A 319 11.28 14.14 -1.08
CA LEU A 319 10.49 14.35 0.13
C LEU A 319 11.32 14.55 1.40
N LEU A 320 12.50 13.94 1.53
CA LEU A 320 13.32 14.13 2.73
C LEU A 320 13.76 15.58 2.93
N PRO A 321 14.18 16.35 1.89
CA PRO A 321 14.43 17.78 2.02
C PRO A 321 13.17 18.58 2.44
N ILE A 322 12.00 18.25 1.90
CA ILE A 322 10.73 18.92 2.23
C ILE A 322 10.37 18.66 3.70
N LEU A 323 10.47 17.40 4.16
CA LEU A 323 10.19 17.02 5.52
C LEU A 323 11.11 17.77 6.51
N LYS A 324 12.39 17.90 6.18
CA LYS A 324 13.36 18.70 6.96
C LYS A 324 13.02 20.18 6.96
N ALA A 325 12.69 20.76 5.80
CA ALA A 325 12.32 22.17 5.65
C ALA A 325 11.01 22.50 6.38
N ALA A 326 10.08 21.55 6.45
CA ALA A 326 8.84 21.67 7.24
C ALA A 326 9.06 21.59 8.76
N GLY A 327 10.30 21.38 9.21
CA GLY A 327 10.64 21.36 10.66
C GLY A 327 10.30 20.06 11.37
N VAL A 328 9.98 18.99 10.64
CA VAL A 328 9.71 17.68 11.24
C VAL A 328 10.97 17.14 11.88
N LYS A 329 10.90 16.89 13.18
CA LYS A 329 11.99 16.27 13.96
C LYS A 329 11.73 14.79 14.12
N PRO A 330 12.78 13.94 13.98
CA PRO A 330 12.65 12.51 14.25
C PRO A 330 12.23 12.24 15.68
N GLU A 331 11.26 11.34 15.90
CA GLU A 331 10.80 10.84 17.19
C GLU A 331 11.52 9.56 17.61
#